data_7c52452c8edbccce17d9c8d842e6468a
#
_entry.id   7c52452c8edbccce17d9c8d842e6468a
#
_cell.length_a   1.000
_cell.length_b   1.000
_cell.length_c   1.000
_cell.angle_alpha   90.00
_cell.angle_beta   90.00
_cell.angle_gamma   90.00
#
_symmetry.space_group_name_H-M   'P 1'
#
loop_
_entity.id
_entity.type
_entity.pdbx_description
1 polymer ?
#
loop_
_entity_poly.entity_id
_entity_poly.type
_entity_poly.pdbx_seq_one_letter_code
_entity_poly.pdbx_strand_id
1 'polypeptide(L)'
;MFQIMLYILISCLAIYAAPATFMEKIDEIPDYYQRDREFGGFPRAGSVYCGPVTVSNSLFWYAQKGYDGIIDFTENPKKDQHKLIKLLGSEKYINTGSGGASPDMIITGVRKFLDERNYQNAELKFYGWRPVPEQFRAGSAIPDLMLAKEALSKNNAVWLNIGWYDYNEKNKEYRRTGGHWVTFVGYGHNGKNADPEVLIIHDPETRWRHNDYIKVQKITEGTLTGKMKNLPQNASGYNYFPSGFKKYGIIEGMIVLEMPQRNNETVTLPY
;
A
#
# COMPACT_ATOMS: atom_id res chain seq x y z
N MET A 1 -41.21 50.96 16.12
CA MET A 1 -40.60 49.87 16.91
C MET A 1 -40.10 48.83 15.91
N PHE A 2 -38.85 48.97 15.44
CA PHE A 2 -38.24 48.05 14.47
C PHE A 2 -37.44 47.01 15.22
N GLN A 3 -37.81 45.75 15.07
CA GLN A 3 -37.14 44.62 15.64
C GLN A 3 -36.08 44.15 14.63
N ILE A 4 -34.79 44.36 14.96
CA ILE A 4 -33.66 43.90 14.19
C ILE A 4 -33.40 42.43 14.60
N MET A 5 -33.65 41.53 13.67
CA MET A 5 -33.37 40.10 13.81
C MET A 5 -31.92 39.82 13.42
N LEU A 6 -31.07 39.57 14.42
CA LEU A 6 -29.65 39.26 14.25
C LEU A 6 -29.51 37.78 13.87
N TYR A 7 -29.22 37.47 12.62
CA TYR A 7 -28.84 36.12 12.18
C TYR A 7 -27.37 35.86 12.52
N ILE A 8 -27.12 34.99 13.51
CA ILE A 8 -25.77 34.47 13.80
C ILE A 8 -25.49 33.34 12.81
N LEU A 9 -24.65 33.61 11.81
CA LEU A 9 -24.07 32.57 10.95
C LEU A 9 -23.01 31.80 11.77
N ILE A 10 -23.36 30.60 12.23
CA ILE A 10 -22.37 29.66 12.79
C ILE A 10 -21.71 28.97 11.59
N SER A 11 -20.54 29.48 11.20
CA SER A 11 -19.66 28.76 10.27
C SER A 11 -19.05 27.56 11.00
N CYS A 12 -19.51 26.35 10.69
CA CYS A 12 -18.81 25.13 11.06
C CYS A 12 -17.45 25.08 10.33
N LEU A 13 -16.41 25.57 10.99
CA LEU A 13 -15.04 25.25 10.61
C LEU A 13 -14.82 23.77 10.87
N ALA A 14 -14.79 22.96 9.81
CA ALA A 14 -14.29 21.60 9.90
C ALA A 14 -12.82 21.67 10.34
N ILE A 15 -12.55 21.37 11.60
CA ILE A 15 -11.20 21.24 12.10
C ILE A 15 -10.66 19.95 11.50
N TYR A 16 -9.91 20.04 10.41
CA TYR A 16 -9.09 18.94 9.93
C TYR A 16 -8.00 18.71 10.99
N ALA A 17 -8.14 17.67 11.78
CA ALA A 17 -7.05 17.24 12.65
C ALA A 17 -5.84 16.89 11.79
N ALA A 18 -4.68 17.49 12.08
CA ALA A 18 -3.44 17.10 11.44
C ALA A 18 -3.21 15.59 11.69
N PRO A 19 -2.70 14.84 10.69
CA PRO A 19 -2.38 13.42 10.88
C PRO A 19 -1.51 13.25 12.12
N ALA A 20 -1.79 12.20 12.90
CA ALA A 20 -0.98 11.88 14.07
C ALA A 20 0.51 11.87 13.69
N THR A 21 1.38 12.41 14.54
CA THR A 21 2.82 12.47 14.29
C THR A 21 3.46 11.09 14.17
N PHE A 22 2.76 10.07 14.65
CA PHE A 22 3.19 8.68 14.70
C PHE A 22 1.96 7.75 14.65
N MET A 23 2.08 6.65 13.92
CA MET A 23 1.11 5.56 13.87
C MET A 23 1.79 4.27 13.44
N GLU A 24 1.40 3.15 14.05
CA GLU A 24 1.80 1.83 13.57
C GLU A 24 0.68 0.81 13.71
N LYS A 25 0.66 -0.13 12.77
CA LYS A 25 -0.21 -1.30 12.73
C LYS A 25 0.61 -2.57 12.50
N ILE A 26 1.87 -2.54 12.92
CA ILE A 26 2.86 -3.59 12.65
C ILE A 26 2.46 -4.96 13.24
N ASP A 27 1.74 -4.95 14.36
CA ASP A 27 1.24 -6.18 14.99
C ASP A 27 -0.21 -6.52 14.61
N GLU A 28 -0.94 -5.57 13.98
CA GLU A 28 -2.32 -5.79 13.55
C GLU A 28 -2.38 -6.40 12.14
N ILE A 29 -1.54 -5.89 11.21
CA ILE A 29 -1.52 -6.34 9.82
C ILE A 29 -0.52 -7.48 9.70
N PRO A 30 -0.90 -8.64 9.15
CA PRO A 30 0.03 -9.75 8.96
C PRO A 30 1.25 -9.37 8.12
N ASP A 31 2.38 -10.00 8.44
CA ASP A 31 3.62 -9.92 7.68
C ASP A 31 3.95 -11.30 7.09
N TYR A 32 3.42 -11.59 5.89
CA TYR A 32 3.64 -12.88 5.25
C TYR A 32 4.88 -12.84 4.35
N TYR A 33 5.71 -13.89 4.43
CA TYR A 33 6.93 -14.01 3.65
C TYR A 33 6.68 -14.68 2.30
N GLN A 34 7.01 -14.03 1.19
CA GLN A 34 6.70 -14.53 -0.16
C GLN A 34 7.44 -15.82 -0.54
N ARG A 35 8.53 -16.16 0.18
CA ARG A 35 9.28 -17.39 -0.05
C ARG A 35 9.00 -18.49 0.98
N ASP A 36 7.90 -18.33 1.75
CA ASP A 36 7.49 -19.36 2.70
C ASP A 36 7.12 -20.66 1.97
N ARG A 37 7.65 -21.79 2.46
CA ARG A 37 7.44 -23.12 1.87
C ARG A 37 6.55 -24.04 2.71
N GLU A 38 6.08 -23.59 3.85
CA GLU A 38 5.36 -24.42 4.82
C GLU A 38 4.15 -25.12 4.21
N PHE A 39 3.40 -24.42 3.32
CA PHE A 39 2.22 -24.99 2.67
C PHE A 39 2.43 -25.26 1.18
N GLY A 40 3.67 -25.67 0.79
CA GLY A 40 4.03 -25.97 -0.59
C GLY A 40 4.54 -24.77 -1.39
N GLY A 41 4.65 -23.60 -0.75
CA GLY A 41 5.21 -22.38 -1.35
C GLY A 41 4.37 -21.81 -2.50
N PHE A 42 4.98 -20.88 -3.24
CA PHE A 42 4.40 -20.20 -4.39
C PHE A 42 5.20 -20.51 -5.67
N PRO A 43 4.59 -20.37 -6.86
CA PRO A 43 5.28 -20.52 -8.14
C PRO A 43 6.61 -19.74 -8.17
N ARG A 44 7.64 -20.31 -8.82
CA ARG A 44 8.99 -19.74 -8.92
C ARG A 44 9.62 -19.44 -7.55
N ALA A 45 9.37 -20.29 -6.55
CA ALA A 45 9.81 -20.11 -5.17
C ALA A 45 9.43 -18.73 -4.59
N GLY A 46 8.30 -18.17 -5.03
CA GLY A 46 7.77 -16.91 -4.54
C GLY A 46 8.42 -15.63 -5.10
N SER A 47 9.44 -15.74 -5.98
CA SER A 47 10.25 -14.60 -6.43
C SER A 47 9.48 -13.46 -7.11
N VAL A 48 8.23 -13.70 -7.51
CA VAL A 48 7.34 -12.74 -8.18
C VAL A 48 6.04 -12.48 -7.40
N TYR A 49 5.94 -12.94 -6.17
CA TYR A 49 4.72 -12.93 -5.36
C TYR A 49 4.62 -11.73 -4.40
N CYS A 50 5.52 -10.74 -4.49
CA CYS A 50 5.46 -9.55 -3.64
C CYS A 50 4.07 -8.85 -3.69
N GLY A 51 3.51 -8.66 -4.88
CA GLY A 51 2.18 -8.05 -5.05
C GLY A 51 1.05 -8.84 -4.37
N PRO A 52 0.83 -10.12 -4.69
CA PRO A 52 -0.19 -10.95 -4.01
C PRO A 52 -0.02 -11.01 -2.49
N VAL A 53 1.21 -11.08 -1.98
CA VAL A 53 1.46 -11.10 -0.53
C VAL A 53 1.11 -9.76 0.10
N THR A 54 1.59 -8.65 -0.47
CA THR A 54 1.28 -7.28 -0.01
C THR A 54 -0.23 -7.04 0.08
N VAL A 55 -0.98 -7.42 -0.95
CA VAL A 55 -2.45 -7.31 -0.97
C VAL A 55 -3.07 -8.20 0.11
N SER A 56 -2.60 -9.46 0.22
CA SER A 56 -3.16 -10.43 1.17
C SER A 56 -3.01 -9.98 2.61
N ASN A 57 -1.91 -9.32 2.99
CA ASN A 57 -1.70 -8.81 4.34
C ASN A 57 -2.85 -7.89 4.76
N SER A 58 -3.23 -6.96 3.90
CA SER A 58 -4.33 -6.03 4.18
C SER A 58 -5.70 -6.70 4.10
N LEU A 59 -5.94 -7.57 3.12
CA LEU A 59 -7.23 -8.26 3.01
C LEU A 59 -7.46 -9.23 4.19
N PHE A 60 -6.42 -9.89 4.67
CA PHE A 60 -6.48 -10.71 5.86
C PHE A 60 -6.82 -9.87 7.10
N TRP A 61 -6.17 -8.72 7.27
CA TRP A 61 -6.47 -7.78 8.33
C TRP A 61 -7.92 -7.28 8.28
N TYR A 62 -8.45 -6.96 7.10
CA TYR A 62 -9.88 -6.61 6.96
C TYR A 62 -10.79 -7.76 7.33
N ALA A 63 -10.49 -9.00 6.92
CA ALA A 63 -11.27 -10.17 7.29
C ALA A 63 -11.29 -10.38 8.82
N GLN A 64 -10.16 -10.20 9.50
CA GLN A 64 -10.08 -10.23 10.98
C GLN A 64 -10.91 -9.11 11.64
N LYS A 65 -11.10 -7.99 10.97
CA LYS A 65 -11.96 -6.89 11.43
C LYS A 65 -13.44 -7.10 11.06
N GLY A 66 -13.79 -8.28 10.52
CA GLY A 66 -15.16 -8.71 10.23
C GLY A 66 -15.68 -8.21 8.89
N TYR A 67 -14.82 -8.02 7.90
CA TYR A 67 -15.25 -7.93 6.50
C TYR A 67 -15.44 -9.36 5.97
N ASP A 68 -16.68 -9.84 6.03
CA ASP A 68 -17.04 -11.23 5.77
C ASP A 68 -16.83 -11.62 4.29
N GLY A 69 -16.58 -12.91 4.04
CA GLY A 69 -16.42 -13.46 2.69
C GLY A 69 -15.09 -13.13 1.99
N ILE A 70 -14.20 -12.32 2.60
CA ILE A 70 -12.84 -12.11 2.10
C ILE A 70 -12.00 -13.36 2.28
N ILE A 71 -12.11 -13.99 3.44
CA ILE A 71 -11.44 -15.25 3.81
C ILE A 71 -12.41 -16.10 4.62
N ASP A 72 -12.48 -17.39 4.29
CA ASP A 72 -13.11 -18.39 5.12
C ASP A 72 -12.05 -18.93 6.09
N PHE A 73 -12.07 -18.45 7.33
CA PHE A 73 -11.11 -18.85 8.34
C PHE A 73 -11.33 -20.29 8.78
N THR A 74 -10.22 -21.03 8.84
CA THR A 74 -10.16 -22.37 9.45
C THR A 74 -9.36 -22.30 10.78
N GLU A 75 -9.03 -23.45 11.35
CA GLU A 75 -8.17 -23.55 12.56
C GLU A 75 -6.72 -23.10 12.30
N ASN A 76 -6.32 -22.91 11.03
CA ASN A 76 -4.97 -22.49 10.66
C ASN A 76 -4.98 -21.19 9.82
N PRO A 77 -5.02 -20.01 10.47
CA PRO A 77 -5.08 -18.72 9.80
C PRO A 77 -3.91 -18.48 8.83
N LYS A 78 -2.70 -18.96 9.15
CA LYS A 78 -1.53 -18.85 8.27
C LYS A 78 -1.73 -19.61 6.96
N LYS A 79 -2.32 -20.82 7.03
CA LYS A 79 -2.67 -21.63 5.85
C LYS A 79 -3.76 -20.95 5.01
N ASP A 80 -4.71 -20.30 5.66
CA ASP A 80 -5.78 -19.60 4.97
C ASP A 80 -5.26 -18.36 4.25
N GLN A 81 -4.35 -17.60 4.87
CA GLN A 81 -3.64 -16.51 4.19
C GLN A 81 -2.81 -17.03 3.01
N HIS A 82 -2.12 -18.18 3.17
CA HIS A 82 -1.40 -18.81 2.06
C HIS A 82 -2.31 -19.12 0.87
N LYS A 83 -3.51 -19.67 1.13
CA LYS A 83 -4.51 -19.93 0.07
C LYS A 83 -4.95 -18.63 -0.61
N LEU A 84 -5.21 -17.58 0.18
CA LEU A 84 -5.56 -16.25 -0.35
C LEU A 84 -4.47 -15.70 -1.26
N ILE A 85 -3.20 -15.78 -0.86
CA ILE A 85 -2.06 -15.34 -1.66
C ILE A 85 -2.01 -16.10 -3.00
N LYS A 86 -2.17 -17.43 -2.98
CA LYS A 86 -2.21 -18.24 -4.21
C LYS A 86 -3.37 -17.84 -5.11
N LEU A 87 -4.54 -17.63 -4.53
CA LEU A 87 -5.73 -17.21 -5.25
C LEU A 87 -5.53 -15.85 -5.90
N LEU A 88 -5.04 -14.85 -5.15
CA LEU A 88 -4.75 -13.50 -5.67
C LEU A 88 -3.70 -13.52 -6.80
N GLY A 89 -2.67 -14.34 -6.67
CA GLY A 89 -1.59 -14.45 -7.67
C GLY A 89 -1.99 -15.21 -8.94
N SER A 90 -3.16 -15.89 -8.96
CA SER A 90 -3.63 -16.66 -10.10
C SER A 90 -4.00 -15.80 -11.30
N GLU A 91 -4.13 -16.45 -12.48
CA GLU A 91 -4.60 -15.82 -13.72
C GLU A 91 -5.98 -15.18 -13.59
N LYS A 92 -6.78 -15.70 -12.66
CA LYS A 92 -8.13 -15.16 -12.42
C LYS A 92 -8.12 -13.73 -11.89
N TYR A 93 -7.09 -13.34 -11.12
CA TYR A 93 -7.05 -12.04 -10.44
C TYR A 93 -5.82 -11.21 -10.85
N ILE A 94 -4.76 -11.19 -10.05
CA ILE A 94 -3.57 -10.36 -10.31
C ILE A 94 -2.74 -10.90 -11.46
N ASN A 95 -2.79 -12.21 -11.73
CA ASN A 95 -2.02 -12.86 -12.80
C ASN A 95 -0.53 -12.49 -12.74
N THR A 96 0.08 -12.74 -11.59
CA THR A 96 1.46 -12.28 -11.33
C THR A 96 2.51 -12.85 -12.28
N GLY A 97 2.22 -13.98 -12.93
CA GLY A 97 2.98 -14.54 -14.05
C GLY A 97 4.46 -14.74 -13.78
N SER A 98 5.29 -14.46 -14.80
CA SER A 98 6.76 -14.61 -14.71
C SER A 98 7.49 -13.31 -14.38
N GLY A 99 6.84 -12.17 -14.51
CA GLY A 99 7.44 -10.83 -14.39
C GLY A 99 7.07 -10.06 -13.13
N GLY A 100 6.30 -10.66 -12.24
CA GLY A 100 5.68 -9.96 -11.12
C GLY A 100 4.42 -9.19 -11.53
N ALA A 101 3.89 -8.34 -10.67
CA ALA A 101 2.64 -7.62 -10.88
C ALA A 101 2.87 -6.12 -11.08
N SER A 102 2.32 -5.56 -12.18
CA SER A 102 2.24 -4.11 -12.39
C SER A 102 1.12 -3.50 -11.54
N PRO A 103 1.10 -2.17 -11.33
CA PRO A 103 -0.02 -1.51 -10.67
C PRO A 103 -1.37 -1.79 -11.31
N ASP A 104 -1.44 -1.83 -12.64
CA ASP A 104 -2.64 -2.20 -13.40
C ASP A 104 -3.12 -3.61 -13.04
N MET A 105 -2.23 -4.60 -13.05
CA MET A 105 -2.57 -5.99 -12.70
C MET A 105 -3.09 -6.11 -11.27
N ILE A 106 -2.46 -5.42 -10.31
CA ILE A 106 -2.91 -5.45 -8.92
C ILE A 106 -4.28 -4.80 -8.78
N ILE A 107 -4.44 -3.57 -9.27
CA ILE A 107 -5.68 -2.81 -9.02
C ILE A 107 -6.90 -3.46 -9.70
N THR A 108 -6.73 -3.95 -10.93
CA THR A 108 -7.80 -4.65 -11.66
C THR A 108 -8.10 -6.02 -11.07
N GLY A 109 -7.08 -6.77 -10.67
CA GLY A 109 -7.24 -8.07 -10.03
C GLY A 109 -7.91 -7.97 -8.66
N VAL A 110 -7.55 -6.96 -7.86
CA VAL A 110 -8.18 -6.72 -6.56
C VAL A 110 -9.61 -6.21 -6.74
N ARG A 111 -9.87 -5.32 -7.71
CA ARG A 111 -11.25 -4.88 -8.00
C ARG A 111 -12.15 -6.07 -8.30
N LYS A 112 -11.71 -6.95 -9.20
CA LYS A 112 -12.44 -8.18 -9.54
C LYS A 112 -12.65 -9.08 -8.32
N PHE A 113 -11.62 -9.25 -7.49
CA PHE A 113 -11.70 -10.05 -6.28
C PHE A 113 -12.74 -9.51 -5.30
N LEU A 114 -12.81 -8.20 -5.11
CA LEU A 114 -13.75 -7.52 -4.22
C LEU A 114 -15.18 -7.55 -4.79
N ASP A 115 -15.34 -7.36 -6.10
CA ASP A 115 -16.66 -7.43 -6.76
C ASP A 115 -17.33 -8.80 -6.59
N GLU A 116 -16.56 -9.88 -6.76
CA GLU A 116 -17.04 -11.24 -6.58
C GLU A 116 -17.42 -11.57 -5.11
N ARG A 117 -17.03 -10.69 -4.16
CA ARG A 117 -17.33 -10.82 -2.73
C ARG A 117 -18.30 -9.77 -2.20
N ASN A 118 -19.03 -9.15 -3.11
CA ASN A 118 -20.03 -8.11 -2.82
C ASN A 118 -19.48 -6.82 -2.18
N TYR A 119 -18.20 -6.47 -2.47
CA TYR A 119 -17.57 -5.23 -2.06
C TYR A 119 -17.45 -4.22 -3.22
N GLN A 120 -18.51 -4.06 -4.01
CA GLN A 120 -18.55 -3.11 -5.15
C GLN A 120 -18.34 -1.66 -4.71
N ASN A 121 -18.72 -1.33 -3.47
CA ASN A 121 -18.56 0.01 -2.88
C ASN A 121 -17.17 0.26 -2.29
N ALA A 122 -16.25 -0.71 -2.33
CA ALA A 122 -14.86 -0.47 -1.96
C ALA A 122 -14.20 0.43 -3.02
N GLU A 123 -13.45 1.43 -2.57
CA GLU A 123 -12.75 2.34 -3.48
C GLU A 123 -11.27 1.94 -3.61
N LEU A 124 -10.79 1.92 -4.85
CA LEU A 124 -9.39 1.70 -5.19
C LEU A 124 -8.86 2.90 -5.95
N LYS A 125 -7.78 3.50 -5.46
CA LYS A 125 -7.12 4.66 -6.08
C LYS A 125 -5.63 4.41 -6.22
N PHE A 126 -5.08 4.75 -7.39
CA PHE A 126 -3.64 4.70 -7.67
C PHE A 126 -3.07 6.11 -7.78
N TYR A 127 -2.05 6.39 -7.01
CA TYR A 127 -1.25 7.63 -7.04
C TYR A 127 0.15 7.28 -7.53
N GLY A 128 0.56 7.84 -8.66
CA GLY A 128 1.87 7.55 -9.24
C GLY A 128 1.88 7.67 -10.77
N TRP A 129 3.05 7.46 -11.36
CA TRP A 129 3.25 7.62 -12.81
C TRP A 129 2.97 6.36 -13.62
N ARG A 130 2.94 5.18 -12.98
CA ARG A 130 2.73 3.91 -13.68
C ARG A 130 1.35 3.85 -14.33
N PRO A 131 1.22 3.19 -15.50
CA PRO A 131 -0.09 3.02 -16.14
C PRO A 131 -1.06 2.21 -15.28
N VAL A 132 -2.28 2.71 -15.19
CA VAL A 132 -3.48 2.04 -14.65
C VAL A 132 -4.69 2.52 -15.45
N PRO A 133 -5.83 1.80 -15.41
CA PRO A 133 -7.09 2.29 -16.00
C PRO A 133 -7.51 3.62 -15.38
N GLU A 134 -8.06 4.52 -16.20
CA GLU A 134 -8.32 5.92 -15.82
C GLU A 134 -9.22 6.06 -14.59
N GLN A 135 -10.21 5.18 -14.43
CA GLN A 135 -11.12 5.19 -13.29
C GLN A 135 -10.43 4.98 -11.93
N PHE A 136 -9.20 4.44 -11.93
CA PHE A 136 -8.42 4.24 -10.69
C PHE A 136 -7.33 5.29 -10.50
N ARG A 137 -7.08 6.12 -11.51
CA ARG A 137 -6.04 7.15 -11.41
C ARG A 137 -6.45 8.28 -10.51
N ALA A 138 -5.56 8.66 -9.59
CA ALA A 138 -5.75 9.77 -8.68
C ALA A 138 -4.45 10.57 -8.47
N GLY A 139 -4.58 11.83 -8.14
CA GLY A 139 -3.46 12.70 -7.76
C GLY A 139 -2.41 12.89 -8.86
N SER A 140 -1.16 13.08 -8.45
CA SER A 140 -0.03 13.37 -9.31
C SER A 140 0.84 12.14 -9.63
N ALA A 141 1.75 12.28 -10.61
CA ALA A 141 2.74 11.26 -10.93
C ALA A 141 3.74 10.99 -9.79
N ILE A 142 3.98 11.97 -8.92
CA ILE A 142 4.82 11.83 -7.73
C ILE A 142 3.90 11.51 -6.55
N PRO A 143 4.02 10.32 -5.90
CA PRO A 143 3.18 9.96 -4.78
C PRO A 143 3.38 10.90 -3.59
N ASP A 144 2.29 11.41 -3.05
CA ASP A 144 2.32 12.19 -1.80
C ASP A 144 2.19 11.25 -0.59
N LEU A 145 3.26 11.11 0.18
CA LEU A 145 3.28 10.27 1.38
C LEU A 145 2.35 10.78 2.50
N MET A 146 1.94 12.05 2.46
CA MET A 146 0.93 12.53 3.42
C MET A 146 -0.42 11.87 3.18
N LEU A 147 -0.80 11.65 1.90
CA LEU A 147 -2.02 10.89 1.57
C LEU A 147 -1.93 9.43 2.05
N ALA A 148 -0.74 8.80 1.96
CA ALA A 148 -0.53 7.45 2.50
C ALA A 148 -0.74 7.41 4.02
N LYS A 149 -0.17 8.37 4.74
CA LYS A 149 -0.30 8.52 6.20
C LYS A 149 -1.76 8.76 6.60
N GLU A 150 -2.44 9.66 5.90
CA GLU A 150 -3.86 9.96 6.12
C GLU A 150 -4.75 8.73 5.85
N ALA A 151 -4.52 8.01 4.75
CA ALA A 151 -5.26 6.80 4.43
C ALA A 151 -5.10 5.73 5.53
N LEU A 152 -3.87 5.48 5.99
CA LEU A 152 -3.62 4.52 7.06
C LEU A 152 -4.29 4.94 8.38
N SER A 153 -4.32 6.23 8.70
CA SER A 153 -4.97 6.75 9.91
C SER A 153 -6.49 6.54 9.90
N LYS A 154 -7.08 6.45 8.71
CA LYS A 154 -8.50 6.14 8.49
C LYS A 154 -8.78 4.64 8.38
N ASN A 155 -7.83 3.79 8.69
CA ASN A 155 -7.88 2.34 8.52
C ASN A 155 -8.01 1.87 7.05
N ASN A 156 -7.56 2.66 6.10
CA ASN A 156 -7.44 2.25 4.71
C ASN A 156 -6.15 1.46 4.50
N ALA A 157 -6.18 0.46 3.63
CA ALA A 157 -4.96 -0.23 3.24
C ALA A 157 -4.16 0.60 2.23
N VAL A 158 -2.84 0.56 2.37
CA VAL A 158 -1.93 1.26 1.46
C VAL A 158 -0.83 0.30 1.03
N TRP A 159 -0.63 0.19 -0.28
CA TRP A 159 0.43 -0.63 -0.89
C TRP A 159 1.38 0.26 -1.67
N LEU A 160 2.66 0.27 -1.27
CA LEU A 160 3.67 1.08 -1.95
C LEU A 160 4.28 0.30 -3.10
N ASN A 161 4.34 0.93 -4.28
CA ASN A 161 5.07 0.45 -5.44
C ASN A 161 6.48 1.05 -5.44
N ILE A 162 7.47 0.21 -5.26
CA ILE A 162 8.88 0.60 -5.18
C ILE A 162 9.56 0.22 -6.50
N GLY A 163 10.30 1.15 -7.07
CA GLY A 163 11.28 0.87 -8.12
C GLY A 163 12.67 0.72 -7.54
N TRP A 164 13.39 -0.32 -7.96
CA TRP A 164 14.81 -0.47 -7.62
C TRP A 164 15.67 0.21 -8.65
N TYR A 165 16.65 1.01 -8.19
CA TYR A 165 17.50 1.82 -9.04
C TYR A 165 18.97 1.69 -8.67
N ASP A 166 19.83 1.56 -9.69
CA ASP A 166 21.26 1.81 -9.55
C ASP A 166 21.53 3.30 -9.75
N TYR A 167 22.37 3.91 -8.92
CA TYR A 167 22.70 5.33 -8.99
C TYR A 167 24.09 5.58 -9.56
N ASN A 168 24.16 6.40 -10.59
CA ASN A 168 25.40 6.93 -11.15
C ASN A 168 25.60 8.37 -10.68
N GLU A 169 26.51 8.56 -9.74
CA GLU A 169 26.81 9.85 -9.13
C GLU A 169 27.35 10.88 -10.13
N LYS A 170 28.16 10.44 -11.10
CA LYS A 170 28.78 11.32 -12.10
C LYS A 170 27.74 12.02 -12.97
N ASN A 171 26.68 11.30 -13.34
CA ASN A 171 25.63 11.80 -14.23
C ASN A 171 24.34 12.15 -13.47
N LYS A 172 24.30 11.95 -12.14
CA LYS A 172 23.09 12.07 -11.30
C LYS A 172 21.92 11.27 -11.88
N GLU A 173 22.22 10.03 -12.31
CA GLU A 173 21.30 9.17 -13.02
C GLU A 173 20.86 8.01 -12.13
N TYR A 174 19.56 7.81 -12.01
CA TYR A 174 18.93 6.67 -11.37
C TYR A 174 18.43 5.71 -12.46
N ARG A 175 19.11 4.57 -12.65
CA ARG A 175 18.76 3.59 -13.66
C ARG A 175 17.92 2.49 -13.06
N ARG A 176 16.66 2.38 -13.50
CA ARG A 176 15.69 1.40 -13.00
C ARG A 176 16.12 -0.03 -13.37
N THR A 177 16.15 -0.92 -12.35
CA THR A 177 16.56 -2.32 -12.50
C THR A 177 15.45 -3.31 -12.17
N GLY A 178 14.43 -2.91 -11.40
CA GLY A 178 13.36 -3.79 -10.97
C GLY A 178 12.21 -3.05 -10.31
N GLY A 179 11.29 -3.81 -9.73
CA GLY A 179 10.18 -3.28 -8.96
C GLY A 179 9.80 -4.20 -7.80
N HIS A 180 9.08 -3.66 -6.84
CA HIS A 180 8.67 -4.36 -5.63
C HIS A 180 7.37 -3.78 -5.08
N TRP A 181 6.67 -4.57 -4.27
CA TRP A 181 5.47 -4.16 -3.55
C TRP A 181 5.64 -4.46 -2.07
N VAL A 182 5.23 -3.50 -1.24
CA VAL A 182 5.25 -3.63 0.21
C VAL A 182 3.96 -3.09 0.81
N THR A 183 3.54 -3.66 1.95
CA THR A 183 2.40 -3.16 2.71
C THR A 183 2.86 -2.02 3.61
N PHE A 184 2.25 -0.86 3.50
CA PHE A 184 2.51 0.27 4.40
C PHE A 184 1.71 0.09 5.69
N VAL A 185 2.41 0.03 6.83
CA VAL A 185 1.80 -0.31 8.12
C VAL A 185 2.06 0.71 9.22
N GLY A 186 2.83 1.76 8.94
CA GLY A 186 3.08 2.79 9.94
C GLY A 186 4.06 3.87 9.49
N TYR A 187 4.26 4.86 10.37
CA TYR A 187 5.17 5.98 10.14
C TYR A 187 5.52 6.71 11.45
N GLY A 188 6.55 7.56 11.38
CA GLY A 188 6.84 8.57 12.41
C GLY A 188 7.80 8.15 13.52
N HIS A 189 8.31 6.91 13.48
CA HIS A 189 9.37 6.44 14.38
C HIS A 189 10.18 5.30 13.75
N ASN A 190 11.33 5.01 14.34
CA ASN A 190 12.26 3.95 13.88
C ASN A 190 12.31 2.74 14.83
N GLY A 191 11.25 2.50 15.59
CA GLY A 191 11.18 1.47 16.62
C GLY A 191 11.77 1.87 17.97
N LYS A 192 12.50 3.00 18.06
CA LYS A 192 13.12 3.52 19.29
C LYS A 192 12.79 4.98 19.53
N ASN A 193 12.93 5.81 18.51
CA ASN A 193 12.78 7.25 18.58
C ASN A 193 11.79 7.74 17.53
N ALA A 194 11.12 8.85 17.82
CA ALA A 194 10.31 9.57 16.84
C ALA A 194 11.20 10.04 15.68
N ASP A 195 10.78 9.76 14.45
CA ASP A 195 11.45 10.20 13.22
C ASP A 195 10.38 10.34 12.11
N PRO A 196 10.00 11.59 11.75
CA PRO A 196 8.92 11.84 10.79
C PRO A 196 9.25 11.39 9.36
N GLU A 197 10.52 11.13 9.06
CA GLU A 197 10.98 10.65 7.75
C GLU A 197 10.93 9.12 7.62
N VAL A 198 10.61 8.40 8.71
CA VAL A 198 10.52 6.95 8.69
C VAL A 198 9.11 6.50 8.29
N LEU A 199 9.07 5.58 7.33
CA LEU A 199 7.91 4.75 7.02
C LEU A 199 8.14 3.35 7.59
N ILE A 200 7.06 2.70 8.03
CA ILE A 200 7.06 1.33 8.51
C ILE A 200 6.31 0.48 7.50
N ILE A 201 6.95 -0.59 7.04
CA ILE A 201 6.42 -1.46 5.99
C ILE A 201 6.50 -2.92 6.41
N HIS A 202 5.62 -3.76 5.85
CA HIS A 202 5.85 -5.18 5.78
C HIS A 202 6.39 -5.52 4.39
N ASP A 203 7.64 -5.97 4.35
CA ASP A 203 8.33 -6.34 3.12
C ASP A 203 8.23 -7.84 2.88
N PRO A 204 7.48 -8.30 1.87
CA PRO A 204 7.31 -9.73 1.58
C PRO A 204 8.62 -10.50 1.31
N GLU A 205 9.71 -9.82 0.97
CA GLU A 205 11.00 -10.46 0.69
C GLU A 205 11.82 -10.70 1.95
N THR A 206 11.48 -10.10 3.09
CA THR A 206 12.24 -10.25 4.34
C THR A 206 11.42 -10.96 5.43
N ARG A 207 12.14 -11.64 6.36
CA ARG A 207 11.57 -12.21 7.58
C ARG A 207 11.94 -11.40 8.82
N TRP A 208 12.74 -10.35 8.63
CA TRP A 208 13.38 -9.65 9.73
C TRP A 208 12.78 -8.27 9.90
N ARG A 209 12.00 -8.06 10.93
CA ARG A 209 11.32 -6.78 11.26
C ARG A 209 12.24 -5.54 11.30
N HIS A 210 13.57 -5.72 11.46
CA HIS A 210 14.49 -4.59 11.43
C HIS A 210 14.61 -3.90 10.04
N ASN A 211 14.18 -4.58 8.97
CA ASN A 211 14.13 -4.00 7.63
C ASN A 211 12.80 -3.31 7.32
N ASP A 212 11.85 -3.35 8.27
CA ASP A 212 10.53 -2.77 8.09
C ASP A 212 10.54 -1.25 8.27
N TYR A 213 11.59 -0.68 8.87
CA TYR A 213 11.75 0.75 9.09
C TYR A 213 12.61 1.36 8.01
N ILE A 214 12.00 2.07 7.05
CA ILE A 214 12.70 2.72 5.95
C ILE A 214 12.71 4.23 6.14
N LYS A 215 13.90 4.83 6.22
CA LYS A 215 14.04 6.29 6.27
C LYS A 215 14.03 6.84 4.86
N VAL A 216 13.03 7.68 4.54
CA VAL A 216 12.84 8.25 3.22
C VAL A 216 13.33 9.69 3.15
N GLN A 217 13.85 10.06 1.99
CA GLN A 217 14.28 11.41 1.66
C GLN A 217 13.74 11.79 0.27
N LYS A 218 13.64 13.09 -0.01
CA LYS A 218 13.27 13.56 -1.35
C LYS A 218 14.51 13.70 -2.23
N ILE A 219 14.41 13.19 -3.45
CA ILE A 219 15.41 13.47 -4.49
C ILE A 219 15.30 14.96 -4.86
N THR A 220 16.40 15.67 -4.84
CA THR A 220 16.47 17.10 -5.18
C THR A 220 16.78 17.33 -6.66
N GLU A 221 17.54 16.43 -7.28
CA GLU A 221 17.97 16.52 -8.68
C GLU A 221 18.30 15.16 -9.28
N GLY A 222 18.34 15.07 -10.60
CA GLY A 222 18.76 13.88 -11.33
C GLY A 222 17.72 13.40 -12.33
N THR A 223 18.09 12.33 -13.04
CA THR A 223 17.27 11.74 -14.09
C THR A 223 16.91 10.30 -13.76
N LEU A 224 15.67 9.92 -14.06
CA LEU A 224 15.25 8.51 -14.04
C LEU A 224 15.47 7.93 -15.43
N THR A 225 16.11 6.77 -15.50
CA THR A 225 16.34 6.04 -16.75
C THR A 225 15.97 4.57 -16.65
N GLY A 226 15.82 3.89 -17.78
CA GLY A 226 15.46 2.46 -17.80
C GLY A 226 14.51 2.12 -18.96
N LYS A 227 14.15 0.84 -19.04
CA LYS A 227 13.35 0.30 -20.14
C LYS A 227 11.83 0.44 -19.95
N MET A 228 11.38 1.10 -18.88
CA MET A 228 9.94 1.24 -18.60
C MET A 228 9.30 2.27 -19.52
N LYS A 229 8.17 1.89 -20.10
CA LYS A 229 7.33 2.82 -20.87
C LYS A 229 6.79 3.92 -19.96
N ASN A 230 6.80 5.16 -20.42
CA ASN A 230 6.33 6.35 -19.69
C ASN A 230 7.09 6.65 -18.38
N LEU A 231 8.33 6.15 -18.24
CA LEU A 231 9.18 6.52 -17.12
C LEU A 231 9.43 8.03 -17.13
N PRO A 232 9.13 8.75 -16.04
CA PRO A 232 9.45 10.17 -15.93
C PRO A 232 10.96 10.38 -16.06
N GLN A 233 11.37 11.39 -16.78
CA GLN A 233 12.80 11.71 -16.89
C GLN A 233 13.35 12.42 -15.65
N ASN A 234 12.56 13.30 -15.04
CA ASN A 234 12.97 14.04 -13.86
C ASN A 234 12.79 13.21 -12.60
N ALA A 235 13.87 13.03 -11.82
CA ALA A 235 13.85 12.32 -10.54
C ALA A 235 13.43 13.22 -9.37
N SER A 236 13.52 14.54 -9.52
CA SER A 236 13.26 15.49 -8.43
C SER A 236 11.85 15.36 -7.87
N GLY A 237 11.74 15.38 -6.55
CA GLY A 237 10.48 15.29 -5.82
C GLY A 237 10.07 13.88 -5.41
N TYR A 238 10.62 12.83 -6.04
CA TYR A 238 10.35 11.46 -5.61
C TYR A 238 10.97 11.16 -4.25
N ASN A 239 10.30 10.35 -3.45
CA ASN A 239 10.84 9.84 -2.20
C ASN A 239 11.67 8.58 -2.47
N TYR A 240 12.85 8.52 -1.85
CA TYR A 240 13.77 7.40 -1.99
C TYR A 240 14.36 6.98 -0.64
N PHE A 241 14.90 5.78 -0.59
CA PHE A 241 15.66 5.24 0.54
C PHE A 241 16.83 4.38 0.04
N PRO A 242 17.97 4.33 0.78
CA PRO A 242 19.07 3.45 0.44
C PRO A 242 18.68 1.98 0.58
N SER A 243 19.08 1.13 -0.36
CA SER A 243 18.90 -0.33 -0.32
C SER A 243 20.18 -1.12 -0.51
N GLY A 244 21.32 -0.42 -0.53
CA GLY A 244 22.66 -0.98 -0.70
C GLY A 244 23.64 0.03 -1.27
N PHE A 245 24.87 -0.39 -1.55
CA PHE A 245 25.88 0.50 -2.15
C PHE A 245 25.42 0.97 -3.53
N LYS A 246 25.19 2.29 -3.68
CA LYS A 246 24.68 2.93 -4.90
C LYS A 246 23.37 2.33 -5.42
N LYS A 247 22.58 1.71 -4.52
CA LYS A 247 21.25 1.16 -4.83
C LYS A 247 20.20 1.86 -3.98
N TYR A 248 19.10 2.18 -4.62
CA TYR A 248 18.01 2.92 -4.00
C TYR A 248 16.66 2.29 -4.32
N GLY A 249 15.76 2.32 -3.34
CA GLY A 249 14.34 2.17 -3.57
C GLY A 249 13.72 3.55 -3.79
N ILE A 250 13.01 3.73 -4.89
CA ILE A 250 12.22 4.95 -5.16
C ILE A 250 10.75 4.57 -5.11
N ILE A 251 9.96 5.34 -4.37
CA ILE A 251 8.50 5.13 -4.30
C ILE A 251 7.89 5.69 -5.59
N GLU A 252 7.52 4.80 -6.50
CA GLU A 252 6.98 5.11 -7.83
C GLU A 252 5.48 5.35 -7.85
N GLY A 253 4.79 4.81 -6.85
CA GLY A 253 3.35 4.91 -6.72
C GLY A 253 2.84 4.25 -5.44
N MET A 254 1.55 4.38 -5.22
CA MET A 254 0.83 3.68 -4.17
C MET A 254 -0.59 3.37 -4.59
N ILE A 255 -1.12 2.25 -4.12
CA ILE A 255 -2.55 1.95 -4.20
C ILE A 255 -3.14 2.13 -2.80
N VAL A 256 -4.25 2.85 -2.73
CA VAL A 256 -5.07 2.98 -1.52
C VAL A 256 -6.36 2.19 -1.75
N LEU A 257 -6.67 1.30 -0.82
CA LEU A 257 -7.95 0.60 -0.75
C LEU A 257 -8.73 1.12 0.46
N GLU A 258 -9.87 1.71 0.18
CA GLU A 258 -10.87 2.11 1.16
C GLU A 258 -12.04 1.11 1.14
N MET A 259 -12.21 0.38 2.23
CA MET A 259 -13.35 -0.52 2.38
C MET A 259 -14.59 0.26 2.84
N PRO A 260 -15.80 -0.13 2.40
CA PRO A 260 -17.02 0.52 2.84
C PRO A 260 -17.12 0.47 4.37
N GLN A 261 -17.65 1.54 4.97
CA GLN A 261 -17.92 1.53 6.41
C GLN A 261 -18.91 0.42 6.73
N ARG A 262 -18.59 -0.36 7.76
CA ARG A 262 -19.53 -1.35 8.27
C ARG A 262 -20.68 -0.60 8.91
N ASN A 263 -21.90 -0.85 8.44
CA ASN A 263 -23.07 -0.48 9.20
C ASN A 263 -22.96 -1.23 10.54
N ASN A 264 -22.71 -0.51 11.63
CA ASN A 264 -22.92 -1.04 12.97
C ASN A 264 -24.43 -1.27 13.12
N GLU A 265 -24.95 -2.33 12.52
CA GLU A 265 -26.22 -2.89 12.94
C GLU A 265 -26.01 -3.29 14.39
N THR A 266 -26.59 -2.49 15.26
CA THR A 266 -26.74 -2.82 16.67
C THR A 266 -27.45 -4.18 16.66
N VAL A 267 -26.68 -5.24 16.91
CA VAL A 267 -27.28 -6.54 17.20
C VAL A 267 -28.02 -6.36 18.50
N THR A 268 -29.29 -6.00 18.43
CA THR A 268 -30.22 -6.12 19.54
C THR A 268 -30.36 -7.62 19.77
N LEU A 269 -29.60 -8.11 20.76
CA LEU A 269 -29.82 -9.45 21.30
C LEU A 269 -31.29 -9.51 21.77
N PRO A 270 -32.09 -10.47 21.29
CA PRO A 270 -33.41 -10.67 21.88
C PRO A 270 -33.22 -11.14 23.31
N TYR A 271 -33.86 -10.42 24.24
CA TYR A 271 -33.99 -10.78 25.64
C TYR A 271 -34.80 -12.05 25.81
#